data_d970d17867454bc94cc7f49491ea1754
#
_entry.id   d970d17867454bc94cc7f49491ea1754
#
_cell.length_a   1.000
_cell.length_b   1.000
_cell.length_c   1.000
_cell.angle_alpha   90.00
_cell.angle_beta   90.00
_cell.angle_gamma   90.00
#
_symmetry.space_group_name_H-M   'P 1'
#
loop_
_entity.id
_entity.type
_entity.pdbx_description
1 polymer ?
#
loop_
_entity_poly.entity_id
_entity_poly.type
_entity_poly.pdbx_seq_one_letter_code
_entity_poly.pdbx_strand_id
1 'polypeptide(L)'
;MPFDRTTDRLTFPGFSGAPLSARLDMPAGPHLATALFAHCFTCGKDIPAARRIAARLAGMGIAVLRFDFTGLGHSGGEFANTNLTSNAADLEAAAAHLAERGMPPTLLVGHSLGGVAVLRAAHRIKSVKAVATIGAPFDPAHVTEHFDEHIAAIEQHGQAQVSLGGRPVTIGRGFLEDVRQAEPGAGLAALKAALLVMHAPRDAVVDISNATKIFTASRHPKSFVTLDDADHLVSDPKDAEYAAEVIAAWASRYLTLTPPAPPIGAPEGVTRVSEADPLGFLQDIQNGPWHHALADEPKAYGGDNRGMSPYGFLAAGLGACTSMTIRMYARRKGWPLTHVSVDVTHDKLHAQDAATGSDTRIDSFTRRITLEGDLSAEQRARLMEIADRCPVHKTLETGAEIRTELA
;
A
#
# COMPACT_ATOMS: atom_id res chain seq x y z
N MET A 1 -14.95 -4.94 8.77
CA MET A 1 -14.24 -5.58 7.64
C MET A 1 -13.01 -4.75 7.32
N PRO A 2 -11.82 -5.33 7.19
CA PRO A 2 -10.67 -4.53 6.76
C PRO A 2 -10.95 -4.05 5.35
N PHE A 3 -10.76 -2.76 5.11
CA PHE A 3 -10.79 -2.16 3.79
C PHE A 3 -9.88 -2.96 2.87
N ASP A 4 -10.43 -3.51 1.80
CA ASP A 4 -9.66 -4.21 0.76
C ASP A 4 -8.84 -3.13 0.05
N ARG A 5 -7.59 -2.98 0.51
CA ARG A 5 -6.64 -2.02 -0.04
C ARG A 5 -6.30 -2.52 -1.43
N THR A 6 -6.32 -1.65 -2.41
CA THR A 6 -6.03 -1.99 -3.80
C THR A 6 -4.58 -2.44 -3.94
N THR A 7 -4.38 -3.75 -3.83
CA THR A 7 -3.09 -4.38 -4.10
C THR A 7 -3.11 -4.94 -5.50
N ASP A 8 -2.41 -4.29 -6.42
CA ASP A 8 -2.30 -4.74 -7.80
C ASP A 8 -1.28 -5.86 -7.93
N ARG A 9 -1.62 -6.88 -8.72
CA ARG A 9 -0.66 -7.91 -9.14
C ARG A 9 0.05 -7.42 -10.40
N LEU A 10 1.37 -7.41 -10.35
CA LEU A 10 2.21 -6.99 -11.47
C LEU A 10 3.23 -8.07 -11.82
N THR A 11 3.69 -7.99 -13.05
CA THR A 11 4.83 -8.78 -13.53
C THR A 11 5.69 -7.87 -14.38
N PHE A 12 7.00 -7.92 -14.18
CA PHE A 12 7.98 -7.14 -14.96
C PHE A 12 9.25 -7.98 -15.19
N PRO A 13 10.06 -7.70 -16.22
CA PRO A 13 11.31 -8.43 -16.44
C PRO A 13 12.35 -8.08 -15.38
N GLY A 14 12.98 -9.11 -14.77
CA GLY A 14 14.11 -8.97 -13.87
C GLY A 14 15.44 -8.81 -14.64
N PHE A 15 16.56 -8.87 -13.89
CA PHE A 15 17.90 -8.67 -14.46
C PHE A 15 18.26 -9.64 -15.61
N SER A 16 17.73 -10.84 -15.57
CA SER A 16 17.95 -11.90 -16.59
C SER A 16 16.87 -11.91 -17.69
N GLY A 17 15.91 -11.00 -17.64
CA GLY A 17 14.71 -11.02 -18.49
C GLY A 17 13.62 -11.98 -18.01
N ALA A 18 13.86 -12.78 -16.95
CA ALA A 18 12.85 -13.64 -16.36
C ALA A 18 11.72 -12.78 -15.70
N PRO A 19 10.45 -13.20 -15.75
CA PRO A 19 9.35 -12.43 -15.17
C PRO A 19 9.41 -12.44 -13.64
N LEU A 20 9.44 -11.27 -13.02
CA LEU A 20 9.35 -11.11 -11.58
C LEU A 20 7.89 -10.84 -11.16
N SER A 21 7.43 -11.61 -10.19
CA SER A 21 6.08 -11.48 -9.63
C SER A 21 6.06 -10.43 -8.53
N ALA A 22 5.17 -9.46 -8.63
CA ALA A 22 5.09 -8.32 -7.72
C ALA A 22 3.68 -8.03 -7.21
N ARG A 23 3.63 -7.26 -6.13
CA ARG A 23 2.45 -6.63 -5.55
C ARG A 23 2.73 -5.14 -5.40
N LEU A 24 1.85 -4.32 -5.91
CA LEU A 24 1.87 -2.88 -5.69
C LEU A 24 0.74 -2.51 -4.74
N ASP A 25 1.10 -2.13 -3.52
CA ASP A 25 0.16 -1.63 -2.52
C ASP A 25 0.02 -0.12 -2.71
N MET A 26 -1.12 0.33 -3.24
CA MET A 26 -1.41 1.74 -3.52
C MET A 26 -2.06 2.43 -2.32
N PRO A 27 -1.79 3.73 -2.09
CA PRO A 27 -2.55 4.54 -1.15
C PRO A 27 -4.04 4.61 -1.51
N ALA A 28 -4.89 4.62 -0.50
CA ALA A 28 -6.31 4.94 -0.68
C ALA A 28 -6.57 6.45 -0.87
N GLY A 29 -5.58 7.27 -0.56
CA GLY A 29 -5.56 8.74 -0.69
C GLY A 29 -4.45 9.21 -1.64
N PRO A 30 -3.95 10.44 -1.48
CA PRO A 30 -2.89 10.99 -2.32
C PRO A 30 -1.67 10.08 -2.35
N HIS A 31 -1.12 9.86 -3.56
CA HIS A 31 0.17 9.21 -3.76
C HIS A 31 1.28 10.24 -3.55
N LEU A 32 2.02 10.14 -2.43
CA LEU A 32 3.02 11.12 -2.01
C LEU A 32 4.44 10.67 -2.33
N ALA A 33 4.70 9.36 -2.28
CA ALA A 33 5.99 8.76 -2.56
C ALA A 33 5.83 7.29 -2.96
N THR A 34 6.88 6.73 -3.55
CA THR A 34 6.95 5.30 -3.90
C THR A 34 8.12 4.65 -3.18
N ALA A 35 7.89 3.47 -2.61
CA ALA A 35 8.90 2.62 -2.00
C ALA A 35 9.05 1.28 -2.73
N LEU A 36 10.28 0.74 -2.73
CA LEU A 36 10.56 -0.67 -3.02
C LEU A 36 10.84 -1.40 -1.72
N PHE A 37 10.25 -2.58 -1.56
CA PHE A 37 10.49 -3.46 -0.42
C PHE A 37 11.22 -4.72 -0.86
N ALA A 38 12.43 -4.94 -0.34
CA ALA A 38 13.26 -6.12 -0.55
C ALA A 38 13.14 -7.07 0.65
N HIS A 39 12.62 -8.28 0.41
CA HIS A 39 12.44 -9.29 1.45
C HIS A 39 13.74 -10.01 1.85
N CYS A 40 13.70 -10.77 2.96
CA CYS A 40 14.81 -11.57 3.47
C CYS A 40 15.19 -12.72 2.53
N PHE A 41 16.39 -13.32 2.80
CA PHE A 41 16.91 -14.48 2.05
C PHE A 41 15.91 -15.64 2.07
N THR A 42 15.62 -16.20 0.91
CA THR A 42 14.64 -17.30 0.69
C THR A 42 13.20 -17.02 1.15
N CYS A 43 12.90 -15.79 1.51
CA CYS A 43 11.54 -15.35 1.80
C CYS A 43 10.75 -15.10 0.50
N GLY A 44 9.68 -14.33 0.59
CA GLY A 44 8.92 -13.87 -0.55
C GLY A 44 8.19 -12.58 -0.23
N LYS A 45 7.64 -11.93 -1.24
CA LYS A 45 6.92 -10.65 -1.15
C LYS A 45 5.69 -10.71 -0.23
N ASP A 46 5.15 -11.90 0.03
CA ASP A 46 3.89 -12.08 0.77
C ASP A 46 4.10 -12.53 2.23
N ILE A 47 5.35 -12.50 2.77
CA ILE A 47 5.57 -12.73 4.21
C ILE A 47 4.78 -11.71 5.05
N PRO A 48 4.30 -12.12 6.26
CA PRO A 48 3.45 -11.27 7.09
C PRO A 48 4.00 -9.87 7.35
N ALA A 49 5.28 -9.75 7.69
CA ALA A 49 5.94 -8.47 7.93
C ALA A 49 5.92 -7.56 6.69
N ALA A 50 6.35 -8.06 5.52
CA ALA A 50 6.36 -7.29 4.28
C ALA A 50 4.97 -6.76 3.91
N ARG A 51 3.94 -7.63 4.04
CA ARG A 51 2.54 -7.24 3.79
C ARG A 51 2.05 -6.15 4.73
N ARG A 52 2.34 -6.27 6.04
CA ARG A 52 1.89 -5.31 7.06
C ARG A 52 2.60 -3.97 6.90
N ILE A 53 3.93 -4.00 6.75
CA ILE A 53 4.73 -2.79 6.53
C ILE A 53 4.26 -2.06 5.27
N ALA A 54 4.12 -2.77 4.14
CA ALA A 54 3.67 -2.18 2.90
C ALA A 54 2.25 -1.59 3.01
N ALA A 55 1.33 -2.34 3.62
CA ALA A 55 -0.03 -1.88 3.83
C ALA A 55 -0.11 -0.65 4.75
N ARG A 56 0.74 -0.57 5.79
CA ARG A 56 0.77 0.59 6.69
C ARG A 56 1.37 1.80 6.00
N LEU A 57 2.46 1.65 5.25
CA LEU A 57 3.07 2.71 4.45
C LEU A 57 2.10 3.24 3.39
N ALA A 58 1.37 2.35 2.69
CA ALA A 58 0.33 2.75 1.75
C ALA A 58 -0.77 3.56 2.42
N GLY A 59 -1.18 3.20 3.65
CA GLY A 59 -2.12 4.01 4.45
C GLY A 59 -1.61 5.41 4.80
N MET A 60 -0.31 5.67 4.67
CA MET A 60 0.34 6.97 4.90
C MET A 60 0.76 7.68 3.61
N GLY A 61 0.23 7.28 2.47
CA GLY A 61 0.48 7.93 1.17
C GLY A 61 1.72 7.42 0.42
N ILE A 62 2.38 6.36 0.90
CA ILE A 62 3.58 5.79 0.26
C ILE A 62 3.18 4.52 -0.47
N ALA A 63 3.12 4.54 -1.81
CA ALA A 63 2.93 3.33 -2.59
C ALA A 63 4.11 2.38 -2.39
N VAL A 64 3.87 1.07 -2.24
CA VAL A 64 4.94 0.09 -2.00
C VAL A 64 4.90 -1.04 -3.02
N LEU A 65 5.95 -1.18 -3.80
CA LEU A 65 6.16 -2.36 -4.63
C LEU A 65 6.96 -3.40 -3.84
N ARG A 66 6.35 -4.57 -3.64
CA ARG A 66 6.98 -5.80 -3.12
C ARG A 66 7.06 -6.80 -4.25
N PHE A 67 8.19 -7.45 -4.43
CA PHE A 67 8.34 -8.47 -5.46
C PHE A 67 9.16 -9.66 -4.94
N ASP A 68 9.00 -10.81 -5.57
CA ASP A 68 9.86 -11.96 -5.33
C ASP A 68 11.11 -11.82 -6.20
N PHE A 69 12.30 -11.94 -5.62
CA PHE A 69 13.55 -11.96 -6.38
C PHE A 69 13.59 -13.13 -7.36
N THR A 70 14.44 -13.05 -8.37
CA THR A 70 14.64 -14.10 -9.39
C THR A 70 14.78 -15.48 -8.75
N GLY A 71 14.00 -16.45 -9.22
CA GLY A 71 14.00 -17.84 -8.74
C GLY A 71 13.32 -18.07 -7.38
N LEU A 72 12.70 -17.05 -6.78
CA LEU A 72 11.98 -17.16 -5.53
C LEU A 72 10.47 -16.94 -5.72
N GLY A 73 9.68 -17.51 -4.82
CA GLY A 73 8.22 -17.33 -4.74
C GLY A 73 7.51 -17.68 -6.05
N HIS A 74 6.95 -16.67 -6.71
CA HIS A 74 6.25 -16.79 -7.99
C HIS A 74 7.03 -16.15 -9.15
N SER A 75 8.27 -15.71 -8.91
CA SER A 75 9.14 -15.18 -9.94
C SER A 75 9.77 -16.28 -10.75
N GLY A 76 10.02 -16.02 -12.03
CA GLY A 76 10.75 -16.92 -12.93
C GLY A 76 12.26 -16.91 -12.67
N GLY A 77 12.98 -17.70 -13.47
CA GLY A 77 14.43 -17.88 -13.36
C GLY A 77 14.81 -18.95 -12.35
N GLU A 78 16.12 -19.22 -12.26
CA GLU A 78 16.70 -20.23 -11.39
C GLU A 78 17.43 -19.57 -10.22
N PHE A 79 17.03 -19.87 -8.99
CA PHE A 79 17.67 -19.31 -7.79
C PHE A 79 19.15 -19.65 -7.68
N ALA A 80 19.54 -20.84 -8.12
CA ALA A 80 20.95 -21.27 -8.15
C ALA A 80 21.88 -20.32 -8.94
N ASN A 81 21.32 -19.57 -9.88
CA ASN A 81 22.04 -18.60 -10.71
C ASN A 81 21.98 -17.16 -10.16
N THR A 82 21.47 -16.98 -8.95
CA THR A 82 21.36 -15.66 -8.32
C THR A 82 22.44 -15.43 -7.28
N ASN A 83 22.71 -14.16 -7.00
CA ASN A 83 23.63 -13.70 -5.99
C ASN A 83 23.24 -12.28 -5.51
N LEU A 84 24.03 -11.66 -4.64
CA LEU A 84 23.73 -10.31 -4.14
C LEU A 84 23.76 -9.25 -5.24
N THR A 85 24.64 -9.43 -6.21
CA THR A 85 24.76 -8.52 -7.36
C THR A 85 23.51 -8.60 -8.24
N SER A 86 23.02 -9.81 -8.51
CA SER A 86 21.76 -9.99 -9.27
C SER A 86 20.53 -9.50 -8.51
N ASN A 87 20.50 -9.65 -7.18
CA ASN A 87 19.40 -9.10 -6.36
C ASN A 87 19.36 -7.57 -6.42
N ALA A 88 20.53 -6.91 -6.42
CA ALA A 88 20.60 -5.48 -6.62
C ALA A 88 20.11 -5.08 -8.03
N ALA A 89 20.45 -5.87 -9.06
CA ALA A 89 19.99 -5.65 -10.43
C ALA A 89 18.46 -5.89 -10.59
N ASP A 90 17.86 -6.83 -9.87
CA ASP A 90 16.39 -6.98 -9.81
C ASP A 90 15.71 -5.75 -9.20
N LEU A 91 16.31 -5.14 -8.16
CA LEU A 91 15.83 -3.88 -7.59
C LEU A 91 15.93 -2.71 -8.58
N GLU A 92 17.01 -2.66 -9.38
CA GLU A 92 17.16 -1.67 -10.46
C GLU A 92 16.09 -1.86 -11.54
N ALA A 93 15.79 -3.11 -11.93
CA ALA A 93 14.73 -3.43 -12.88
C ALA A 93 13.34 -3.03 -12.33
N ALA A 94 13.08 -3.32 -11.06
CA ALA A 94 11.86 -2.90 -10.38
C ALA A 94 11.71 -1.36 -10.35
N ALA A 95 12.81 -0.66 -10.08
CA ALA A 95 12.84 0.81 -10.08
C ALA A 95 12.59 1.40 -11.47
N ALA A 96 13.16 0.82 -12.52
CA ALA A 96 12.93 1.21 -13.90
C ALA A 96 11.45 1.02 -14.29
N HIS A 97 10.89 -0.15 -13.98
CA HIS A 97 9.47 -0.44 -14.22
C HIS A 97 8.53 0.56 -13.53
N LEU A 98 8.81 0.93 -12.29
CA LEU A 98 8.05 1.97 -11.59
C LEU A 98 8.23 3.36 -12.21
N ALA A 99 9.45 3.69 -12.66
CA ALA A 99 9.73 4.97 -13.30
C ALA A 99 8.98 5.12 -14.64
N GLU A 100 8.86 4.04 -15.43
CA GLU A 100 8.05 4.01 -16.66
C GLU A 100 6.56 4.24 -16.39
N ARG A 101 6.09 3.92 -15.20
CA ARG A 101 4.72 4.17 -14.73
C ARG A 101 4.54 5.56 -14.09
N GLY A 102 5.54 6.44 -14.16
CA GLY A 102 5.52 7.75 -13.51
C GLY A 102 5.68 7.73 -11.99
N MET A 103 6.10 6.59 -11.42
CA MET A 103 6.21 6.34 -9.97
C MET A 103 7.64 5.99 -9.55
N PRO A 104 8.68 6.77 -9.87
CA PRO A 104 10.05 6.44 -9.52
C PRO A 104 10.20 6.27 -8.00
N PRO A 105 10.83 5.17 -7.51
CA PRO A 105 10.94 4.94 -6.08
C PRO A 105 11.91 5.93 -5.44
N THR A 106 11.46 6.56 -4.35
CA THR A 106 12.26 7.50 -3.56
C THR A 106 12.70 6.92 -2.22
N LEU A 107 12.10 5.80 -1.81
CA LEU A 107 12.39 5.05 -0.60
C LEU A 107 12.71 3.60 -0.95
N LEU A 108 13.78 3.06 -0.36
CA LEU A 108 14.04 1.62 -0.35
C LEU A 108 13.89 1.10 1.08
N VAL A 109 13.24 -0.04 1.24
CA VAL A 109 13.13 -0.75 2.52
C VAL A 109 13.65 -2.16 2.31
N GLY A 110 14.64 -2.58 3.10
CA GLY A 110 15.24 -3.91 2.98
C GLY A 110 15.24 -4.64 4.30
N HIS A 111 14.74 -5.88 4.31
CA HIS A 111 14.72 -6.74 5.48
C HIS A 111 15.80 -7.82 5.37
N SER A 112 16.62 -7.99 6.43
CA SER A 112 17.69 -8.98 6.49
C SER A 112 18.66 -8.85 5.28
N LEU A 113 18.91 -9.91 4.51
CA LEU A 113 19.72 -9.83 3.30
C LEU A 113 19.16 -8.87 2.24
N GLY A 114 17.85 -8.66 2.20
CA GLY A 114 17.23 -7.61 1.40
C GLY A 114 17.73 -6.20 1.78
N GLY A 115 18.15 -6.01 3.04
CA GLY A 115 18.82 -4.79 3.50
C GLY A 115 20.16 -4.56 2.81
N VAL A 116 20.96 -5.61 2.62
CA VAL A 116 22.22 -5.53 1.85
C VAL A 116 21.93 -5.19 0.39
N ALA A 117 20.91 -5.83 -0.20
CA ALA A 117 20.53 -5.60 -1.58
C ALA A 117 20.11 -4.14 -1.83
N VAL A 118 19.27 -3.55 -0.95
CA VAL A 118 18.84 -2.16 -1.09
C VAL A 118 19.97 -1.16 -0.89
N LEU A 119 20.91 -1.44 0.02
CA LEU A 119 22.10 -0.60 0.20
C LEU A 119 22.99 -0.58 -1.06
N ARG A 120 23.13 -1.72 -1.74
CA ARG A 120 23.86 -1.80 -3.03
C ARG A 120 23.10 -1.10 -4.16
N ALA A 121 21.79 -1.36 -4.29
CA ALA A 121 20.95 -0.79 -5.34
C ALA A 121 20.81 0.74 -5.22
N ALA A 122 20.83 1.28 -4.00
CA ALA A 122 20.66 2.72 -3.75
C ALA A 122 21.71 3.60 -4.45
N HIS A 123 22.89 3.05 -4.76
CA HIS A 123 23.91 3.79 -5.51
C HIS A 123 23.57 3.97 -7.00
N ARG A 124 22.71 3.10 -7.54
CA ARG A 124 22.39 3.02 -8.97
C ARG A 124 21.02 3.58 -9.29
N ILE A 125 20.09 3.60 -8.32
CA ILE A 125 18.74 4.15 -8.47
C ILE A 125 18.75 5.64 -8.09
N LYS A 126 18.86 6.50 -9.10
CA LYS A 126 19.04 7.96 -8.91
C LYS A 126 17.90 8.67 -8.18
N SER A 127 16.69 8.13 -8.24
CA SER A 127 15.49 8.70 -7.59
C SER A 127 15.49 8.52 -6.07
N VAL A 128 16.26 7.55 -5.54
CA VAL A 128 16.29 7.22 -4.11
C VAL A 128 16.86 8.36 -3.28
N LYS A 129 16.12 8.74 -2.25
CA LYS A 129 16.46 9.77 -1.25
C LYS A 129 16.66 9.19 0.14
N ALA A 130 16.02 8.05 0.42
CA ALA A 130 16.01 7.42 1.73
C ALA A 130 16.10 5.89 1.60
N VAL A 131 16.82 5.27 2.53
CA VAL A 131 16.95 3.81 2.65
C VAL A 131 16.70 3.42 4.09
N ALA A 132 15.83 2.44 4.33
CA ALA A 132 15.60 1.84 5.63
C ALA A 132 16.01 0.36 5.60
N THR A 133 16.80 -0.08 6.57
CA THR A 133 17.17 -1.49 6.75
C THR A 133 16.57 -2.02 8.04
N ILE A 134 16.06 -3.25 8.03
CA ILE A 134 15.48 -3.95 9.18
C ILE A 134 16.24 -5.26 9.36
N GLY A 135 16.94 -5.43 10.49
CA GLY A 135 17.67 -6.67 10.80
C GLY A 135 18.75 -7.03 9.76
N ALA A 136 19.37 -6.04 9.11
CA ALA A 136 20.34 -6.30 8.05
C ALA A 136 21.72 -6.70 8.57
N PRO A 137 22.40 -7.69 7.97
CA PRO A 137 23.79 -7.97 8.29
C PRO A 137 24.72 -6.91 7.68
N PHE A 138 25.80 -6.59 8.38
CA PHE A 138 26.88 -5.74 7.88
C PHE A 138 27.76 -6.48 6.88
N ASP A 139 28.03 -7.75 7.19
CA ASP A 139 28.78 -8.66 6.32
C ASP A 139 27.79 -9.62 5.62
N PRO A 140 27.65 -9.55 4.30
CA PRO A 140 26.76 -10.47 3.59
C PRO A 140 27.19 -11.93 3.70
N ALA A 141 28.47 -12.23 3.98
CA ALA A 141 28.95 -13.60 4.13
C ALA A 141 28.33 -14.32 5.35
N HIS A 142 27.79 -13.57 6.33
CA HIS A 142 27.03 -14.12 7.44
C HIS A 142 25.92 -15.11 7.02
N VAL A 143 25.30 -14.89 5.84
CA VAL A 143 24.27 -15.80 5.33
C VAL A 143 24.76 -17.23 5.12
N THR A 144 26.06 -17.44 4.90
CA THR A 144 26.65 -18.77 4.66
C THR A 144 26.65 -19.64 5.91
N GLU A 145 26.54 -19.05 7.12
CA GLU A 145 26.43 -19.78 8.38
C GLU A 145 25.14 -20.64 8.44
N HIS A 146 24.12 -20.31 7.67
CA HIS A 146 22.88 -21.07 7.61
C HIS A 146 22.98 -22.38 6.82
N PHE A 147 24.10 -22.60 6.09
CA PHE A 147 24.34 -23.78 5.25
C PHE A 147 25.82 -24.13 5.16
N ASP A 148 26.59 -23.87 6.20
CA ASP A 148 28.04 -24.09 6.27
C ASP A 148 28.42 -25.55 5.95
N GLU A 149 27.65 -26.53 6.43
CA GLU A 149 27.81 -27.95 6.16
C GLU A 149 27.75 -28.34 4.66
N HIS A 150 27.13 -27.46 3.83
CA HIS A 150 26.93 -27.70 2.41
C HIS A 150 27.98 -26.97 1.53
N ILE A 151 28.80 -26.09 2.11
CA ILE A 151 29.77 -25.26 1.37
C ILE A 151 30.72 -26.12 0.56
N ALA A 152 31.28 -27.17 1.16
CA ALA A 152 32.21 -28.09 0.46
C ALA A 152 31.53 -28.77 -0.74
N ALA A 153 30.27 -29.17 -0.62
CA ALA A 153 29.50 -29.76 -1.71
C ALA A 153 29.25 -28.76 -2.84
N ILE A 154 28.91 -27.50 -2.50
CA ILE A 154 28.70 -26.41 -3.46
C ILE A 154 30.03 -26.15 -4.24
N GLU A 155 31.15 -26.10 -3.56
CA GLU A 155 32.46 -25.87 -4.16
C GLU A 155 32.87 -27.03 -5.11
N GLN A 156 32.61 -28.27 -4.69
CA GLN A 156 32.97 -29.46 -5.47
C GLN A 156 32.05 -29.66 -6.69
N HIS A 157 30.74 -29.51 -6.51
CA HIS A 157 29.74 -29.86 -7.53
C HIS A 157 29.14 -28.64 -8.26
N GLY A 158 29.55 -27.42 -7.89
CA GLY A 158 29.04 -26.18 -8.46
C GLY A 158 27.73 -25.70 -7.84
N GLN A 159 26.99 -26.58 -7.19
CA GLN A 159 25.75 -26.28 -6.47
C GLN A 159 25.39 -27.39 -5.48
N ALA A 160 24.58 -27.06 -4.45
CA ALA A 160 23.95 -28.03 -3.57
C ALA A 160 22.56 -27.59 -3.16
N GLN A 161 21.72 -28.56 -2.86
CA GLN A 161 20.41 -28.30 -2.25
C GLN A 161 20.58 -28.18 -0.74
N VAL A 162 20.12 -27.08 -0.18
CA VAL A 162 20.15 -26.75 1.25
C VAL A 162 18.74 -26.53 1.78
N SER A 163 18.51 -26.80 3.06
CA SER A 163 17.21 -26.51 3.70
C SER A 163 17.28 -25.19 4.43
N LEU A 164 16.59 -24.18 3.93
CA LEU A 164 16.51 -22.85 4.55
C LEU A 164 15.08 -22.55 4.99
N GLY A 165 14.90 -22.37 6.30
CA GLY A 165 13.55 -22.18 6.87
C GLY A 165 12.58 -23.33 6.57
N GLY A 166 13.09 -24.56 6.47
CA GLY A 166 12.30 -25.77 6.16
C GLY A 166 11.94 -25.94 4.67
N ARG A 167 12.51 -25.11 3.78
CA ARG A 167 12.31 -25.20 2.32
C ARG A 167 13.60 -25.62 1.62
N PRO A 168 13.55 -26.57 0.68
CA PRO A 168 14.69 -26.91 -0.12
C PRO A 168 14.99 -25.80 -1.13
N VAL A 169 16.24 -25.33 -1.14
CA VAL A 169 16.72 -24.27 -2.04
C VAL A 169 18.07 -24.70 -2.62
N THR A 170 18.28 -24.52 -3.91
CA THR A 170 19.57 -24.82 -4.54
C THR A 170 20.46 -23.59 -4.52
N ILE A 171 21.61 -23.67 -3.86
CA ILE A 171 22.63 -22.61 -3.82
C ILE A 171 23.73 -22.95 -4.83
N GLY A 172 24.02 -22.02 -5.74
CA GLY A 172 25.10 -22.14 -6.71
C GLY A 172 26.41 -21.57 -6.19
N ARG A 173 27.55 -22.03 -6.79
CA ARG A 173 28.91 -21.54 -6.46
C ARG A 173 29.03 -20.02 -6.64
N GLY A 174 28.37 -19.44 -7.66
CA GLY A 174 28.41 -18.01 -7.91
C GLY A 174 27.86 -17.17 -6.76
N PHE A 175 26.93 -17.72 -5.96
CA PHE A 175 26.46 -17.05 -4.73
C PHE A 175 27.57 -16.99 -3.67
N LEU A 176 28.27 -18.11 -3.43
CA LEU A 176 29.38 -18.16 -2.47
C LEU A 176 30.52 -17.21 -2.86
N GLU A 177 30.86 -17.19 -4.17
CA GLU A 177 31.89 -16.30 -4.68
C GLU A 177 31.54 -14.83 -4.50
N ASP A 178 30.28 -14.43 -4.80
CA ASP A 178 29.82 -13.05 -4.70
C ASP A 178 29.79 -12.58 -3.23
N VAL A 179 29.30 -13.41 -2.28
CA VAL A 179 29.27 -13.03 -0.86
C VAL A 179 30.67 -12.96 -0.24
N ARG A 180 31.59 -13.81 -0.67
CA ARG A 180 32.99 -13.80 -0.19
C ARG A 180 33.82 -12.63 -0.76
N GLN A 181 33.52 -12.21 -1.98
CA GLN A 181 34.16 -11.04 -2.61
C GLN A 181 33.57 -9.73 -2.14
N ALA A 182 32.41 -9.78 -1.49
CA ALA A 182 31.76 -8.60 -0.99
C ALA A 182 32.52 -8.04 0.23
N GLU A 183 33.07 -6.85 0.09
CA GLU A 183 33.65 -6.15 1.25
C GLU A 183 32.54 -5.77 2.23
N PRO A 184 32.66 -6.15 3.53
CA PRO A 184 31.69 -5.75 4.55
C PRO A 184 31.53 -4.24 4.60
N GLY A 185 30.27 -3.76 4.55
CA GLY A 185 29.97 -2.32 4.58
C GLY A 185 30.41 -1.54 3.34
N ALA A 186 30.77 -2.21 2.24
CA ALA A 186 31.13 -1.55 0.99
C ALA A 186 30.05 -0.55 0.54
N GLY A 187 30.50 0.65 0.18
CA GLY A 187 29.63 1.72 -0.29
C GLY A 187 28.88 2.51 0.77
N LEU A 188 28.81 2.06 2.03
CA LEU A 188 28.08 2.78 3.10
C LEU A 188 28.55 4.23 3.29
N ALA A 189 29.86 4.46 3.28
CA ALA A 189 30.44 5.79 3.41
C ALA A 189 30.16 6.70 2.18
N ALA A 190 29.83 6.12 1.03
CA ALA A 190 29.51 6.82 -0.22
C ALA A 190 28.00 6.91 -0.50
N LEU A 191 27.14 6.37 0.38
CA LEU A 191 25.69 6.42 0.25
C LEU A 191 25.21 7.87 0.23
N LYS A 192 24.52 8.26 -0.85
CA LYS A 192 24.00 9.63 -1.02
C LYS A 192 22.58 9.81 -0.46
N ALA A 193 21.91 8.72 -0.12
CA ALA A 193 20.59 8.73 0.49
C ALA A 193 20.70 8.77 2.03
N ALA A 194 19.68 9.28 2.70
CA ALA A 194 19.54 9.16 4.14
C ALA A 194 19.37 7.68 4.53
N LEU A 195 19.96 7.27 5.65
CA LEU A 195 19.90 5.88 6.12
C LEU A 195 19.19 5.78 7.48
N LEU A 196 18.19 4.90 7.54
CA LEU A 196 17.59 4.42 8.77
C LEU A 196 18.01 2.97 9.00
N VAL A 197 18.65 2.69 10.13
CA VAL A 197 18.98 1.34 10.58
C VAL A 197 17.99 0.95 11.67
N MET A 198 17.24 -0.13 11.46
CA MET A 198 16.31 -0.68 12.45
C MET A 198 16.75 -2.10 12.80
N HIS A 199 16.79 -2.43 14.09
CA HIS A 199 17.27 -3.74 14.52
C HIS A 199 16.68 -4.13 15.89
N ALA A 200 16.34 -5.41 16.05
CA ALA A 200 15.90 -5.95 17.32
C ALA A 200 17.10 -6.27 18.22
N PRO A 201 17.15 -5.82 19.50
CA PRO A 201 18.25 -6.11 20.40
C PRO A 201 18.47 -7.60 20.69
N ARG A 202 17.39 -8.39 20.54
CA ARG A 202 17.39 -9.85 20.79
C ARG A 202 17.26 -10.67 19.52
N ASP A 203 17.65 -10.09 18.37
CA ASP A 203 17.66 -10.81 17.10
C ASP A 203 18.60 -12.03 17.19
N ALA A 204 18.02 -13.22 17.11
CA ALA A 204 18.76 -14.49 17.24
C ALA A 204 19.39 -14.97 15.90
N VAL A 205 19.12 -14.25 14.79
CA VAL A 205 19.62 -14.60 13.45
C VAL A 205 20.74 -13.66 13.03
N VAL A 206 20.54 -12.35 13.18
CA VAL A 206 21.52 -11.32 12.87
C VAL A 206 21.76 -10.51 14.12
N ASP A 207 22.93 -10.66 14.76
CA ASP A 207 23.26 -9.96 15.99
C ASP A 207 23.23 -8.44 15.82
N ILE A 208 22.74 -7.72 16.85
CA ILE A 208 22.56 -6.26 16.83
C ILE A 208 23.87 -5.49 16.55
N SER A 209 25.03 -6.09 16.81
CA SER A 209 26.33 -5.46 16.48
C SER A 209 26.45 -5.14 14.99
N ASN A 210 25.72 -5.85 14.11
CA ASN A 210 25.65 -5.55 12.69
C ASN A 210 25.05 -4.15 12.45
N ALA A 211 23.99 -3.80 13.17
CA ALA A 211 23.40 -2.46 13.11
C ALA A 211 24.40 -1.38 13.53
N THR A 212 25.16 -1.61 14.61
CA THR A 212 26.23 -0.71 15.06
C THR A 212 27.31 -0.53 13.97
N LYS A 213 27.74 -1.62 13.33
CA LYS A 213 28.72 -1.57 12.24
C LYS A 213 28.21 -0.81 11.03
N ILE A 214 26.96 -1.08 10.58
CA ILE A 214 26.31 -0.34 9.48
C ILE A 214 26.22 1.14 9.82
N PHE A 215 25.72 1.46 11.01
CA PHE A 215 25.56 2.83 11.45
C PHE A 215 26.89 3.57 11.52
N THR A 216 27.93 2.95 12.08
CA THR A 216 29.24 3.57 12.21
C THR A 216 29.92 3.79 10.86
N ALA A 217 29.83 2.83 9.93
CA ALA A 217 30.43 2.93 8.60
C ALA A 217 29.72 3.94 7.68
N SER A 218 28.49 4.29 7.97
CA SER A 218 27.71 5.23 7.17
C SER A 218 27.98 6.68 7.53
N ARG A 219 27.80 7.60 6.56
CA ARG A 219 27.81 9.06 6.80
C ARG A 219 26.41 9.58 7.09
N HIS A 220 26.34 10.77 7.68
CA HIS A 220 25.09 11.49 7.84
C HIS A 220 24.50 11.93 6.48
N PRO A 221 23.15 11.99 6.35
CA PRO A 221 22.16 11.77 7.42
C PRO A 221 21.90 10.29 7.70
N LYS A 222 21.97 9.88 8.95
CA LYS A 222 21.69 8.52 9.40
C LYS A 222 20.97 8.51 10.74
N SER A 223 20.13 7.52 10.97
CA SER A 223 19.38 7.30 12.20
C SER A 223 19.40 5.82 12.58
N PHE A 224 19.26 5.53 13.87
CA PHE A 224 19.14 4.17 14.39
C PHE A 224 17.91 4.08 15.29
N VAL A 225 17.15 3.01 15.13
CA VAL A 225 15.98 2.71 15.96
C VAL A 225 16.00 1.23 16.34
N THR A 226 15.81 0.95 17.65
CA THR A 226 15.64 -0.41 18.14
C THR A 226 14.20 -0.87 17.97
N LEU A 227 14.03 -2.16 17.62
CA LEU A 227 12.75 -2.86 17.64
C LEU A 227 12.77 -3.79 18.86
N ASP A 228 12.49 -3.24 20.03
CA ASP A 228 12.89 -3.80 21.33
C ASP A 228 12.45 -5.25 21.58
N ASP A 229 11.22 -5.60 21.24
CA ASP A 229 10.64 -6.93 21.46
C ASP A 229 10.49 -7.77 20.19
N ALA A 230 10.90 -7.23 19.02
CA ALA A 230 10.73 -7.92 17.74
C ALA A 230 11.66 -9.13 17.61
N ASP A 231 11.19 -10.16 16.92
CA ASP A 231 12.02 -11.21 16.38
C ASP A 231 12.66 -10.80 15.03
N HIS A 232 13.59 -11.61 14.51
CA HIS A 232 14.24 -11.34 13.23
C HIS A 232 13.27 -11.12 12.07
N LEU A 233 12.15 -11.86 12.05
CA LEU A 233 11.16 -11.80 10.97
C LEU A 233 10.11 -10.69 11.16
N VAL A 234 10.17 -9.94 12.28
CA VAL A 234 9.17 -8.94 12.66
C VAL A 234 7.77 -9.56 12.60
N SER A 235 7.62 -10.70 13.27
CA SER A 235 6.41 -11.56 13.16
C SER A 235 5.21 -10.95 13.86
N ASP A 236 5.40 -10.19 14.95
CA ASP A 236 4.31 -9.52 15.65
C ASP A 236 3.74 -8.40 14.76
N PRO A 237 2.41 -8.35 14.59
CA PRO A 237 1.75 -7.27 13.86
C PRO A 237 2.10 -5.87 14.37
N LYS A 238 2.23 -5.69 15.68
CA LYS A 238 2.53 -4.39 16.31
C LYS A 238 3.92 -3.89 15.95
N ASP A 239 4.91 -4.79 15.91
CA ASP A 239 6.28 -4.45 15.54
C ASP A 239 6.38 -4.05 14.07
N ALA A 240 5.67 -4.77 13.19
CA ALA A 240 5.61 -4.44 11.77
C ALA A 240 4.92 -3.09 11.51
N GLU A 241 3.84 -2.78 12.23
CA GLU A 241 3.16 -1.50 12.16
C GLU A 241 4.03 -0.37 12.70
N TYR A 242 4.66 -0.56 13.86
CA TYR A 242 5.61 0.39 14.43
C TYR A 242 6.79 0.67 13.50
N ALA A 243 7.39 -0.38 12.91
CA ALA A 243 8.46 -0.22 11.94
C ALA A 243 8.03 0.66 10.75
N ALA A 244 6.84 0.44 10.22
CA ALA A 244 6.30 1.23 9.12
C ALA A 244 6.06 2.70 9.52
N GLU A 245 5.50 2.94 10.70
CA GLU A 245 5.26 4.29 11.23
C GLU A 245 6.56 5.06 11.43
N VAL A 246 7.57 4.42 12.01
CA VAL A 246 8.90 5.00 12.16
C VAL A 246 9.54 5.32 10.81
N ILE A 247 9.47 4.39 9.84
CA ILE A 247 9.98 4.61 8.49
C ILE A 247 9.31 5.82 7.85
N ALA A 248 7.98 5.93 7.90
CA ALA A 248 7.26 7.05 7.31
C ALA A 248 7.58 8.39 8.01
N ALA A 249 7.54 8.41 9.35
CA ALA A 249 7.86 9.61 10.14
C ALA A 249 9.29 10.09 9.90
N TRP A 250 10.26 9.18 9.86
CA TRP A 250 11.65 9.49 9.55
C TRP A 250 11.83 9.96 8.11
N ALA A 251 11.23 9.24 7.15
CA ALA A 251 11.36 9.53 5.72
C ALA A 251 10.74 10.90 5.36
N SER A 252 9.73 11.38 6.09
CA SER A 252 9.10 12.68 5.84
C SER A 252 10.09 13.86 5.89
N ARG A 253 11.25 13.67 6.52
CA ARG A 253 12.33 14.66 6.53
C ARG A 253 13.06 14.76 5.18
N TYR A 254 13.02 13.71 4.38
CA TYR A 254 13.78 13.57 3.13
C TYR A 254 12.88 13.47 1.91
N LEU A 255 11.61 13.14 2.13
CA LEU A 255 10.58 13.00 1.11
C LEU A 255 9.45 13.99 1.37
N THR A 256 8.80 14.45 0.31
CA THR A 256 7.61 15.30 0.45
C THR A 256 6.40 14.39 0.75
N LEU A 257 6.19 14.05 2.02
CA LEU A 257 5.07 13.23 2.49
C LEU A 257 3.89 14.07 3.01
N THR A 258 3.99 15.39 2.94
CA THR A 258 2.85 16.26 3.21
C THR A 258 2.03 16.36 1.94
N PRO A 259 0.74 16.02 1.96
CA PRO A 259 -0.13 16.33 0.84
C PRO A 259 0.02 17.82 0.49
N PRO A 260 -0.05 18.20 -0.80
CA PRO A 260 -0.19 19.61 -1.12
C PRO A 260 -1.29 20.18 -0.24
N ALA A 261 -1.06 21.37 0.34
CA ALA A 261 -2.05 22.00 1.18
C ALA A 261 -3.39 21.93 0.44
N PRO A 262 -4.46 21.43 1.09
CA PRO A 262 -5.75 21.40 0.42
C PRO A 262 -6.00 22.81 -0.11
N PRO A 263 -6.50 22.95 -1.35
CA PRO A 263 -6.84 24.26 -1.88
C PRO A 263 -7.64 25.01 -0.82
N ILE A 264 -7.43 26.31 -0.69
CA ILE A 264 -8.15 27.14 0.28
C ILE A 264 -9.62 26.75 0.26
N GLY A 265 -10.20 26.37 1.42
CA GLY A 265 -11.53 25.80 1.54
C GLY A 265 -12.56 26.61 0.75
N ALA A 266 -13.59 25.95 0.27
CA ALA A 266 -14.68 26.60 -0.40
C ALA A 266 -15.41 27.55 0.59
N PRO A 267 -16.06 28.63 0.14
CA PRO A 267 -16.96 29.39 0.99
C PRO A 267 -18.06 28.53 1.61
N GLU A 268 -18.58 28.94 2.76
CA GLU A 268 -19.70 28.23 3.39
C GLU A 268 -20.89 28.08 2.42
N GLY A 269 -21.46 26.88 2.34
CA GLY A 269 -22.55 26.58 1.41
C GLY A 269 -22.11 26.26 -0.03
N VAL A 270 -20.82 26.36 -0.34
CA VAL A 270 -20.28 26.04 -1.67
C VAL A 270 -19.56 24.68 -1.63
N THR A 271 -19.85 23.83 -2.59
CA THR A 271 -19.04 22.66 -2.89
C THR A 271 -18.18 22.97 -4.11
N ARG A 272 -16.85 22.95 -3.93
CA ARG A 272 -15.86 23.13 -5.01
C ARG A 272 -15.29 21.78 -5.35
N VAL A 273 -15.26 21.49 -6.64
CA VAL A 273 -14.58 20.32 -7.19
C VAL A 273 -13.46 20.83 -8.11
N SER A 274 -12.25 20.33 -7.91
CA SER A 274 -11.08 20.72 -8.69
C SER A 274 -10.32 19.48 -9.16
N GLU A 275 -9.84 19.51 -10.38
CA GLU A 275 -8.97 18.46 -10.92
C GLU A 275 -7.69 18.36 -10.07
N ALA A 276 -7.40 17.15 -9.56
CA ALA A 276 -6.22 16.86 -8.76
C ALA A 276 -5.14 16.09 -9.56
N ASP A 277 -5.53 15.47 -10.67
CA ASP A 277 -4.63 14.77 -11.59
C ASP A 277 -5.07 15.00 -13.04
N PRO A 278 -4.33 15.81 -13.82
CA PRO A 278 -4.68 16.10 -15.22
C PRO A 278 -4.49 14.91 -16.17
N LEU A 279 -3.86 13.82 -15.72
CA LEU A 279 -3.68 12.59 -16.50
C LEU A 279 -4.68 11.49 -16.12
N GLY A 280 -5.49 11.71 -15.08
CA GLY A 280 -6.46 10.77 -14.56
C GLY A 280 -7.83 11.41 -14.30
N PHE A 281 -8.63 10.78 -13.45
CA PHE A 281 -9.96 11.26 -13.06
C PHE A 281 -10.03 11.76 -11.61
N LEU A 282 -8.89 11.80 -10.92
CA LEU A 282 -8.87 12.21 -9.51
C LEU A 282 -9.30 13.66 -9.34
N GLN A 283 -10.26 13.87 -8.46
CA GLN A 283 -10.79 15.19 -8.10
C GLN A 283 -10.64 15.46 -6.61
N ASP A 284 -10.25 16.67 -6.26
CA ASP A 284 -10.39 17.23 -4.92
C ASP A 284 -11.79 17.82 -4.73
N ILE A 285 -12.48 17.41 -3.69
CA ILE A 285 -13.79 17.93 -3.31
C ILE A 285 -13.69 18.66 -1.98
N GLN A 286 -14.13 19.90 -1.95
CA GLN A 286 -14.22 20.70 -0.74
C GLN A 286 -15.66 21.19 -0.55
N ASN A 287 -16.20 20.97 0.62
CA ASN A 287 -17.51 21.48 0.99
C ASN A 287 -17.39 22.44 2.19
N GLY A 288 -17.60 23.71 1.94
CA GLY A 288 -17.30 24.75 2.90
C GLY A 288 -15.82 24.77 3.31
N PRO A 289 -15.47 25.44 4.42
CA PRO A 289 -14.08 25.57 4.87
C PRO A 289 -13.50 24.30 5.53
N TRP A 290 -14.33 23.28 5.87
CA TRP A 290 -13.95 22.22 6.81
C TRP A 290 -13.98 20.79 6.24
N HIS A 291 -14.76 20.55 5.19
CA HIS A 291 -14.96 19.19 4.70
C HIS A 291 -14.19 18.95 3.41
N HIS A 292 -13.45 17.84 3.38
CA HIS A 292 -12.66 17.42 2.23
C HIS A 292 -12.94 15.95 1.89
N ALA A 293 -13.00 15.64 0.62
CA ALA A 293 -13.11 14.29 0.08
C ALA A 293 -12.40 14.18 -1.27
N LEU A 294 -12.16 12.95 -1.72
CA LEU A 294 -11.65 12.66 -3.04
C LEU A 294 -12.74 11.97 -3.88
N ALA A 295 -12.84 12.34 -5.15
CA ALA A 295 -13.59 11.56 -6.13
C ALA A 295 -12.65 10.98 -7.17
N ASP A 296 -12.97 9.77 -7.65
CA ASP A 296 -12.24 9.11 -8.74
C ASP A 296 -13.15 8.06 -9.37
N GLU A 297 -12.85 7.66 -10.59
CA GLU A 297 -13.55 6.55 -11.23
C GLU A 297 -12.92 5.20 -10.84
N PRO A 298 -13.70 4.10 -10.81
CA PRO A 298 -13.18 2.76 -10.71
C PRO A 298 -12.22 2.42 -11.87
N LYS A 299 -11.27 1.51 -11.65
CA LYS A 299 -10.32 1.06 -12.68
C LYS A 299 -10.98 0.56 -13.95
N ALA A 300 -12.15 -0.08 -13.84
CA ALA A 300 -12.94 -0.53 -14.99
C ALA A 300 -13.39 0.61 -15.93
N TYR A 301 -13.40 1.84 -15.42
CA TYR A 301 -13.78 3.05 -16.18
C TYR A 301 -12.58 4.00 -16.40
N GLY A 302 -11.35 3.52 -16.16
CA GLY A 302 -10.12 4.26 -16.44
C GLY A 302 -9.61 5.13 -15.30
N GLY A 303 -10.23 5.09 -14.12
CA GLY A 303 -9.72 5.71 -12.90
C GLY A 303 -8.77 4.81 -12.10
N ASP A 304 -8.27 5.32 -10.99
CA ASP A 304 -7.39 4.61 -10.06
C ASP A 304 -8.10 4.15 -8.78
N ASN A 305 -9.42 4.37 -8.67
CA ASN A 305 -10.24 4.03 -7.51
C ASN A 305 -9.71 4.66 -6.19
N ARG A 306 -9.25 5.90 -6.27
CA ARG A 306 -8.67 6.66 -5.14
C ARG A 306 -9.70 7.45 -4.34
N GLY A 307 -10.94 7.52 -4.81
CA GLY A 307 -12.06 8.19 -4.19
C GLY A 307 -13.39 7.51 -4.53
N MET A 308 -14.49 8.04 -4.02
CA MET A 308 -15.83 7.61 -4.45
C MET A 308 -16.10 8.08 -5.88
N SER A 309 -16.78 7.25 -6.69
CA SER A 309 -17.25 7.70 -8.00
C SER A 309 -18.33 8.79 -7.85
N PRO A 310 -18.59 9.59 -8.91
CA PRO A 310 -19.67 10.58 -8.87
C PRO A 310 -21.02 10.01 -8.45
N TYR A 311 -21.40 8.82 -8.96
CA TYR A 311 -22.62 8.13 -8.52
C TYR A 311 -22.50 7.58 -7.09
N GLY A 312 -21.29 7.27 -6.62
CA GLY A 312 -21.02 6.93 -5.22
C GLY A 312 -21.36 8.08 -4.28
N PHE A 313 -21.06 9.33 -4.66
CA PHE A 313 -21.48 10.52 -3.89
C PHE A 313 -22.99 10.71 -3.87
N LEU A 314 -23.69 10.48 -4.97
CA LEU A 314 -25.16 10.52 -5.00
C LEU A 314 -25.77 9.44 -4.09
N ALA A 315 -25.24 8.21 -4.16
CA ALA A 315 -25.66 7.11 -3.29
C ALA A 315 -25.37 7.40 -1.81
N ALA A 316 -24.21 7.96 -1.49
CA ALA A 316 -23.84 8.35 -0.13
C ALA A 316 -24.76 9.46 0.40
N GLY A 317 -25.07 10.47 -0.42
CA GLY A 317 -26.02 11.53 -0.08
C GLY A 317 -27.41 11.00 0.21
N LEU A 318 -27.91 10.09 -0.63
CA LEU A 318 -29.21 9.43 -0.44
C LEU A 318 -29.23 8.58 0.84
N GLY A 319 -28.20 7.75 1.06
CA GLY A 319 -28.07 6.90 2.24
C GLY A 319 -27.98 7.70 3.54
N ALA A 320 -27.12 8.72 3.57
CA ALA A 320 -26.94 9.60 4.73
C ALA A 320 -28.24 10.33 5.08
N CYS A 321 -28.90 10.96 4.09
CA CYS A 321 -30.15 11.67 4.30
C CYS A 321 -31.26 10.73 4.79
N THR A 322 -31.36 9.52 4.25
CA THR A 322 -32.31 8.49 4.69
C THR A 322 -32.06 8.10 6.16
N SER A 323 -30.82 7.77 6.52
CA SER A 323 -30.43 7.39 7.89
C SER A 323 -30.73 8.51 8.89
N MET A 324 -30.36 9.77 8.57
CA MET A 324 -30.62 10.94 9.42
C MET A 324 -32.12 11.19 9.61
N THR A 325 -32.92 11.04 8.55
CA THR A 325 -34.37 11.22 8.59
C THR A 325 -35.05 10.18 9.49
N ILE A 326 -34.66 8.90 9.37
CA ILE A 326 -35.13 7.83 10.25
C ILE A 326 -34.72 8.10 11.70
N ARG A 327 -33.45 8.42 11.95
CA ARG A 327 -32.96 8.74 13.31
C ARG A 327 -33.69 9.90 13.95
N MET A 328 -33.89 11.00 13.20
CA MET A 328 -34.61 12.18 13.68
C MET A 328 -36.05 11.84 14.08
N TYR A 329 -36.76 11.06 13.27
CA TYR A 329 -38.13 10.65 13.57
C TYR A 329 -38.21 9.74 14.79
N ALA A 330 -37.34 8.70 14.88
CA ALA A 330 -37.28 7.80 16.02
C ALA A 330 -36.99 8.54 17.34
N ARG A 331 -36.03 9.49 17.32
CA ARG A 331 -35.75 10.36 18.50
C ARG A 331 -36.96 11.16 18.92
N ARG A 332 -37.66 11.81 17.98
CA ARG A 332 -38.87 12.63 18.28
C ARG A 332 -39.98 11.76 18.88
N LYS A 333 -40.05 10.49 18.55
CA LYS A 333 -41.05 9.54 19.05
C LYS A 333 -40.61 8.80 20.31
N GLY A 334 -39.38 8.98 20.77
CA GLY A 334 -38.81 8.23 21.90
C GLY A 334 -38.69 6.73 21.64
N TRP A 335 -38.54 6.31 20.36
CA TRP A 335 -38.43 4.90 20.02
C TRP A 335 -37.01 4.36 20.25
N PRO A 336 -36.85 3.10 20.70
CA PRO A 336 -35.56 2.51 21.09
C PRO A 336 -34.77 2.03 19.87
N LEU A 337 -34.58 2.89 18.87
CA LEU A 337 -33.71 2.62 17.73
C LEU A 337 -32.24 2.80 18.15
N THR A 338 -31.48 1.73 18.26
CA THR A 338 -30.06 1.75 18.66
C THR A 338 -29.14 2.07 17.50
N HIS A 339 -29.34 1.45 16.32
CA HIS A 339 -28.56 1.71 15.13
C HIS A 339 -29.42 1.70 13.86
N VAL A 340 -28.98 2.42 12.83
CA VAL A 340 -29.54 2.42 11.49
C VAL A 340 -28.41 2.45 10.46
N SER A 341 -28.42 1.51 9.51
CA SER A 341 -27.55 1.52 8.33
C SER A 341 -28.37 1.46 7.05
N VAL A 342 -27.84 2.05 5.98
CA VAL A 342 -28.49 2.12 4.68
C VAL A 342 -27.45 1.77 3.63
N ASP A 343 -27.60 0.59 3.01
CA ASP A 343 -26.84 0.21 1.83
C ASP A 343 -27.55 0.75 0.59
N VAL A 344 -26.83 1.45 -0.28
CA VAL A 344 -27.37 2.00 -1.51
C VAL A 344 -26.60 1.44 -2.69
N THR A 345 -27.30 0.83 -3.64
CA THR A 345 -26.75 0.40 -4.94
C THR A 345 -27.30 1.28 -6.05
N HIS A 346 -26.49 1.50 -7.07
CA HIS A 346 -26.86 2.22 -8.31
C HIS A 346 -26.71 1.29 -9.51
N ASP A 347 -27.75 1.21 -10.33
CA ASP A 347 -27.80 0.46 -11.56
C ASP A 347 -28.49 1.25 -12.66
N LYS A 348 -28.19 0.91 -13.92
CA LYS A 348 -28.93 1.42 -15.10
C LYS A 348 -29.90 0.38 -15.60
N LEU A 349 -31.20 0.62 -15.39
CA LEU A 349 -32.27 -0.24 -15.90
C LEU A 349 -32.62 0.13 -17.35
N HIS A 350 -32.90 -0.88 -18.17
CA HIS A 350 -33.53 -0.65 -19.49
C HIS A 350 -34.98 -0.19 -19.28
N ALA A 351 -35.39 0.84 -20.02
CA ALA A 351 -36.74 1.41 -19.91
C ALA A 351 -37.87 0.44 -20.33
N GLN A 352 -37.57 -0.72 -20.91
CA GLN A 352 -38.54 -1.79 -21.18
C GLN A 352 -39.06 -2.45 -19.89
N ASP A 353 -38.30 -2.40 -18.79
CA ASP A 353 -38.72 -2.87 -17.47
C ASP A 353 -39.38 -1.74 -16.62
N ALA A 354 -39.26 -0.52 -17.08
CA ALA A 354 -39.98 0.63 -16.53
C ALA A 354 -41.18 0.92 -17.43
N ALA A 355 -42.37 1.04 -16.91
CA ALA A 355 -43.69 1.17 -17.58
C ALA A 355 -43.83 2.31 -18.60
N THR A 356 -42.77 2.82 -19.21
CA THR A 356 -42.71 4.01 -20.07
C THR A 356 -42.27 3.79 -21.50
N GLY A 357 -42.09 2.57 -21.99
CA GLY A 357 -42.02 2.24 -23.42
C GLY A 357 -41.00 2.99 -24.29
N SER A 358 -39.98 3.66 -23.74
CA SER A 358 -38.89 4.31 -24.48
C SER A 358 -37.55 3.57 -24.26
N ASP A 359 -36.72 3.52 -25.30
CA ASP A 359 -35.44 2.83 -25.33
C ASP A 359 -34.33 3.56 -24.52
N THR A 360 -34.74 4.33 -23.50
CA THR A 360 -33.87 5.17 -22.64
C THR A 360 -33.50 4.42 -21.37
N ARG A 361 -32.21 4.35 -21.05
CA ARG A 361 -31.74 3.81 -19.76
C ARG A 361 -32.04 4.79 -18.64
N ILE A 362 -32.62 4.29 -17.55
CA ILE A 362 -32.98 5.08 -16.37
C ILE A 362 -32.05 4.69 -15.22
N ASP A 363 -31.48 5.67 -14.55
CA ASP A 363 -30.70 5.44 -13.33
C ASP A 363 -31.62 4.99 -12.18
N SER A 364 -31.23 3.89 -11.52
CA SER A 364 -31.99 3.30 -10.41
C SER A 364 -31.14 3.21 -9.16
N PHE A 365 -31.63 3.71 -8.04
CA PHE A 365 -31.02 3.58 -6.73
C PHE A 365 -31.86 2.67 -5.85
N THR A 366 -31.28 1.55 -5.42
CA THR A 366 -31.93 0.64 -4.46
C THR A 366 -31.34 0.84 -3.06
N ARG A 367 -32.23 1.03 -2.07
CA ARG A 367 -31.83 1.17 -0.65
C ARG A 367 -32.22 -0.08 0.13
N ARG A 368 -31.27 -0.66 0.85
CA ARG A 368 -31.49 -1.70 1.85
C ARG A 368 -31.23 -1.11 3.23
N ILE A 369 -32.27 -1.07 4.08
CA ILE A 369 -32.24 -0.40 5.37
C ILE A 369 -32.22 -1.44 6.47
N THR A 370 -31.25 -1.38 7.38
CA THR A 370 -31.16 -2.19 8.59
C THR A 370 -31.45 -1.33 9.80
N LEU A 371 -32.41 -1.77 10.62
CA LEU A 371 -32.83 -1.11 11.86
C LEU A 371 -32.55 -2.02 13.05
N GLU A 372 -31.74 -1.56 14.00
CA GLU A 372 -31.43 -2.28 15.23
C GLU A 372 -32.10 -1.60 16.43
N GLY A 373 -32.48 -2.39 17.42
CA GLY A 373 -33.17 -1.93 18.63
C GLY A 373 -34.46 -2.71 18.88
N ASP A 374 -35.04 -2.52 20.07
CA ASP A 374 -36.27 -3.18 20.47
C ASP A 374 -37.50 -2.46 19.88
N LEU A 375 -37.67 -2.62 18.57
CA LEU A 375 -38.73 -1.95 17.78
C LEU A 375 -39.85 -2.93 17.44
N SER A 376 -41.10 -2.53 17.62
CA SER A 376 -42.27 -3.30 17.17
C SER A 376 -42.33 -3.36 15.64
N ALA A 377 -43.09 -4.31 15.10
CA ALA A 377 -43.31 -4.43 13.64
C ALA A 377 -43.92 -3.13 13.04
N GLU A 378 -44.87 -2.51 13.75
CA GLU A 378 -45.49 -1.26 13.34
C GLU A 378 -44.47 -0.09 13.34
N GLN A 379 -43.59 -0.05 14.35
CA GLN A 379 -42.52 0.95 14.40
C GLN A 379 -41.55 0.81 13.24
N ARG A 380 -41.15 -0.42 12.91
CA ARG A 380 -40.28 -0.72 11.75
C ARG A 380 -40.96 -0.30 10.45
N ALA A 381 -42.22 -0.70 10.24
CA ALA A 381 -42.97 -0.33 9.04
C ALA A 381 -43.06 1.21 8.90
N ARG A 382 -43.36 1.91 10.01
CA ARG A 382 -43.42 3.37 10.00
C ARG A 382 -42.08 4.02 9.68
N LEU A 383 -40.96 3.50 10.18
CA LEU A 383 -39.62 4.01 9.85
C LEU A 383 -39.27 3.81 8.37
N MET A 384 -39.75 2.75 7.74
CA MET A 384 -39.63 2.55 6.29
C MET A 384 -40.40 3.59 5.49
N GLU A 385 -41.64 3.91 5.88
CA GLU A 385 -42.41 5.00 5.24
C GLU A 385 -41.74 6.38 5.44
N ILE A 386 -41.06 6.59 6.57
CA ILE A 386 -40.31 7.82 6.85
C ILE A 386 -39.05 7.91 5.98
N ALA A 387 -38.42 6.78 5.65
CA ALA A 387 -37.27 6.73 4.74
C ALA A 387 -37.58 7.38 3.37
N ASP A 388 -38.79 7.20 2.84
CA ASP A 388 -39.24 7.78 1.57
C ASP A 388 -39.53 9.28 1.63
N ARG A 389 -39.54 9.86 2.84
CA ARG A 389 -39.71 11.30 3.06
C ARG A 389 -38.39 12.07 3.15
N CYS A 390 -37.26 11.39 2.93
CA CYS A 390 -35.94 12.01 2.91
C CYS A 390 -35.88 13.07 1.78
N PRO A 391 -35.40 14.29 2.04
CA PRO A 391 -35.32 15.37 1.03
C PRO A 391 -34.51 14.97 -0.21
N VAL A 392 -33.36 14.31 -0.04
CA VAL A 392 -32.55 13.84 -1.17
C VAL A 392 -33.30 12.82 -2.03
N HIS A 393 -34.05 11.89 -1.40
CA HIS A 393 -34.92 10.96 -2.16
C HIS A 393 -35.90 11.73 -3.05
N LYS A 394 -36.59 12.71 -2.51
CA LYS A 394 -37.54 13.53 -3.27
C LYS A 394 -36.88 14.28 -4.41
N THR A 395 -35.68 14.84 -4.18
CA THR A 395 -34.93 15.54 -5.23
C THR A 395 -34.54 14.59 -6.36
N LEU A 396 -34.08 13.37 -6.07
CA LEU A 396 -33.75 12.37 -7.10
C LEU A 396 -34.97 11.88 -7.86
N GLU A 397 -36.12 11.75 -7.18
CA GLU A 397 -37.37 11.30 -7.79
C GLU A 397 -38.01 12.36 -8.70
N THR A 398 -38.00 13.64 -8.26
CA THR A 398 -38.67 14.74 -8.98
C THR A 398 -37.73 15.48 -9.95
N GLY A 399 -36.40 15.24 -9.86
CA GLY A 399 -35.39 15.99 -10.59
C GLY A 399 -35.06 17.34 -9.95
N ALA A 400 -34.04 18.01 -10.49
CA ALA A 400 -33.57 19.33 -10.08
C ALA A 400 -33.27 20.19 -11.30
N GLU A 401 -33.47 21.49 -11.22
CA GLU A 401 -33.01 22.45 -12.22
C GLU A 401 -31.47 22.62 -12.08
N ILE A 402 -30.75 22.47 -13.17
CA ILE A 402 -29.28 22.66 -13.22
C ILE A 402 -29.00 23.91 -14.07
N ARG A 403 -28.32 24.87 -13.51
CA ARG A 403 -27.83 26.07 -14.22
C ARG A 403 -26.32 26.02 -14.35
N THR A 404 -25.79 26.35 -15.52
CA THR A 404 -24.36 26.34 -15.82
C THR A 404 -23.94 27.71 -16.31
N GLU A 405 -22.89 28.27 -15.70
CA GLU A 405 -22.32 29.56 -16.06
C GLU A 405 -20.79 29.43 -16.19
N LEU A 406 -20.18 30.19 -17.12
CA LEU A 406 -18.74 30.32 -17.22
C LEU A 406 -18.29 31.44 -16.27
N ALA A 407 -17.30 31.15 -15.37
CA ALA A 407 -16.77 32.11 -14.38
C ALA A 407 -15.67 33.01 -14.98
#